data_946236feca981f26c34b7bae31de9cf4
#
_entry.id   946236feca981f26c34b7bae31de9cf4
#
_cell.length_a   1.000
_cell.length_b   1.000
_cell.length_c   1.000
_cell.angle_alpha   90.00
_cell.angle_beta   90.00
_cell.angle_gamma   90.00
#
_symmetry.space_group_name_H-M   'P 1'
#
loop_
_entity.id
_entity.type
_entity.pdbx_description
1 polymer ?
#
loop_
_entity_poly.entity_id
_entity_poly.type
_entity_poly.pdbx_seq_one_letter_code
_entity_poly.pdbx_strand_id
1 'polypeptide(L)'
;MKRRFRMVYIEKKGKAEYAYGWSKVGEDGRIVIPPEAVEEYSIKDHGKVMLMPRHKLSGGFELILVGLLTGLLGMDDRLAGLPTTEGKVREIEGKPFCWVRIRDGGITVPVETLAEYLIHPGDLLLSVRGNYVAPVFLVKGPIVKEAKAHELPVYE
;
A
#
# COMPACT_ATOMS: atom_id res chain seq x y z
N MET A 1 11.08 -26.66 4.08
CA MET A 1 11.60 -25.29 4.30
C MET A 1 11.05 -24.36 3.23
N LYS A 2 10.34 -23.31 3.64
CA LYS A 2 9.82 -22.35 2.67
C LYS A 2 10.95 -21.45 2.18
N ARG A 3 11.16 -21.40 0.89
CA ARG A 3 12.05 -20.42 0.29
C ARG A 3 11.42 -19.04 0.45
N ARG A 4 12.11 -18.13 1.12
CA ARG A 4 11.70 -16.73 1.12
C ARG A 4 12.10 -16.12 -0.22
N PHE A 5 11.16 -15.43 -0.83
CA PHE A 5 11.45 -14.62 -1.99
C PHE A 5 12.29 -13.41 -1.56
N ARG A 6 13.37 -13.17 -2.25
CA ARG A 6 14.21 -11.99 -1.97
C ARG A 6 13.68 -10.81 -2.75
N MET A 7 13.62 -9.66 -2.07
CA MET A 7 13.28 -8.41 -2.73
C MET A 7 14.24 -8.13 -3.88
N VAL A 8 13.71 -7.57 -4.96
CA VAL A 8 14.50 -7.21 -6.14
C VAL A 8 14.75 -5.70 -6.12
N TYR A 9 16.02 -5.34 -6.25
CA TYR A 9 16.41 -3.94 -6.40
C TYR A 9 16.09 -3.46 -7.82
N ILE A 10 15.29 -2.40 -7.93
CA ILE A 10 14.87 -1.84 -9.20
C ILE A 10 15.29 -0.39 -9.24
N GLU A 11 16.04 -0.03 -10.28
CA GLU A 11 16.55 1.33 -10.47
C GLU A 11 16.20 1.84 -11.86
N LYS A 12 15.69 3.08 -11.92
CA LYS A 12 15.38 3.75 -13.18
C LYS A 12 15.47 5.26 -13.02
N LYS A 13 16.28 5.92 -13.85
CA LYS A 13 16.41 7.38 -13.91
C LYS A 13 16.67 8.03 -12.55
N GLY A 14 17.62 7.48 -11.78
CA GLY A 14 18.00 8.01 -10.48
C GLY A 14 17.04 7.66 -9.34
N LYS A 15 15.98 6.93 -9.62
CA LYS A 15 15.08 6.40 -8.59
C LYS A 15 15.36 4.93 -8.36
N ALA A 16 15.27 4.48 -7.12
CA ALA A 16 15.52 3.09 -6.77
C ALA A 16 14.57 2.62 -5.68
N GLU A 17 14.13 1.38 -5.79
CA GLU A 17 13.25 0.74 -4.82
C GLU A 17 13.57 -0.75 -4.68
N TYR A 18 13.36 -1.28 -3.49
CA TYR A 18 13.36 -2.73 -3.27
C TYR A 18 11.92 -3.23 -3.40
N ALA A 19 11.66 -4.01 -4.43
CA ALA A 19 10.31 -4.52 -4.70
C ALA A 19 10.10 -5.89 -4.09
N TYR A 20 8.98 -6.06 -3.40
CA TYR A 20 8.52 -7.35 -2.90
C TYR A 20 7.88 -8.19 -4.01
N GLY A 21 7.10 -7.55 -4.87
CA GLY A 21 6.36 -8.21 -5.93
C GLY A 21 5.14 -7.42 -6.35
N TRP A 22 4.23 -8.11 -7.02
CA TRP A 22 2.97 -7.52 -7.48
C TRP A 22 1.83 -7.97 -6.59
N SER A 23 1.02 -7.02 -6.13
CA SER A 23 -0.24 -7.33 -5.46
C SER A 23 -1.39 -7.10 -6.45
N LYS A 24 -2.08 -8.16 -6.81
CA LYS A 24 -3.20 -8.08 -7.75
C LYS A 24 -4.47 -7.71 -7.02
N VAL A 25 -5.15 -6.69 -7.50
CA VAL A 25 -6.39 -6.20 -6.89
C VAL A 25 -7.55 -7.11 -7.29
N GLY A 26 -8.21 -7.71 -6.30
CA GLY A 26 -9.38 -8.55 -6.53
C GLY A 26 -10.62 -7.75 -6.93
N GLU A 27 -11.62 -8.41 -7.45
CA GLU A 27 -12.86 -7.77 -7.88
C GLU A 27 -13.63 -7.10 -6.73
N ASP A 28 -13.46 -7.64 -5.52
CA ASP A 28 -14.05 -7.11 -4.29
C ASP A 28 -13.19 -6.03 -3.62
N GLY A 29 -12.06 -5.65 -4.22
CA GLY A 29 -11.11 -4.71 -3.64
C GLY A 29 -10.10 -5.34 -2.70
N ARG A 30 -9.95 -6.65 -2.72
CA ARG A 30 -8.96 -7.36 -1.90
C ARG A 30 -7.55 -7.12 -2.42
N ILE A 31 -6.63 -6.73 -1.54
CA ILE A 31 -5.21 -6.55 -1.84
C ILE A 31 -4.41 -7.33 -0.80
N VAL A 32 -3.67 -8.34 -1.25
CA VAL A 32 -2.79 -9.12 -0.39
C VAL A 32 -1.49 -8.34 -0.18
N ILE A 33 -1.08 -8.22 1.07
CA ILE A 33 0.20 -7.59 1.41
C ILE A 33 1.27 -8.67 1.33
N PRO A 34 2.38 -8.44 0.59
CA PRO A 34 3.46 -9.42 0.54
C PRO A 34 3.88 -9.85 1.95
N PRO A 35 4.03 -11.16 2.21
CA PRO A 35 4.37 -11.65 3.55
C PRO A 35 5.65 -11.05 4.13
N GLU A 36 6.66 -10.76 3.30
CA GLU A 36 7.89 -10.11 3.74
C GLU A 36 7.61 -8.71 4.29
N ALA A 37 6.67 -7.98 3.68
CA ALA A 37 6.28 -6.66 4.16
C ALA A 37 5.52 -6.75 5.49
N VAL A 38 4.64 -7.75 5.62
CA VAL A 38 3.93 -7.99 6.88
C VAL A 38 4.93 -8.20 8.02
N GLU A 39 5.96 -9.01 7.78
CA GLU A 39 6.99 -9.29 8.76
C GLU A 39 7.87 -8.07 9.04
N GLU A 40 8.34 -7.40 8.00
CA GLU A 40 9.26 -6.26 8.12
C GLU A 40 8.66 -5.08 8.87
N TYR A 41 7.38 -4.79 8.64
CA TYR A 41 6.70 -3.67 9.27
C TYR A 41 5.85 -4.07 10.48
N SER A 42 5.96 -5.32 10.92
CA SER A 42 5.19 -5.85 12.05
C SER A 42 3.69 -5.59 11.92
N ILE A 43 3.17 -5.81 10.72
CA ILE A 43 1.75 -5.61 10.42
C ILE A 43 0.96 -6.75 11.06
N LYS A 44 0.07 -6.41 12.00
CA LYS A 44 -0.70 -7.41 12.75
C LYS A 44 -2.11 -7.55 12.23
N ASP A 45 -2.63 -8.78 12.27
CA ASP A 45 -4.04 -9.02 11.95
C ASP A 45 -4.95 -8.18 12.83
N HIS A 46 -6.05 -7.69 12.26
CA HIS A 46 -7.00 -6.76 12.88
C HIS A 46 -6.46 -5.37 13.22
N GLY A 47 -5.19 -5.09 12.93
CA GLY A 47 -4.63 -3.76 13.11
C GLY A 47 -5.23 -2.75 12.13
N LYS A 48 -5.39 -1.51 12.58
CA LYS A 48 -5.82 -0.41 11.72
C LYS A 48 -4.66 0.16 10.93
N VAL A 49 -4.85 0.30 9.64
CA VAL A 49 -3.88 0.94 8.76
C VAL A 49 -4.56 2.07 8.00
N MET A 50 -3.79 3.10 7.69
CA MET A 50 -4.27 4.20 6.88
C MET A 50 -3.65 4.13 5.50
N LEU A 51 -4.46 4.34 4.47
CA LEU A 51 -4.01 4.45 3.09
C LEU A 51 -3.70 5.93 2.83
N MET A 52 -2.42 6.27 2.85
CA MET A 52 -1.96 7.62 2.53
C MET A 52 -1.71 7.73 1.04
N PRO A 53 -2.31 8.74 0.37
CA PRO A 53 -2.19 8.83 -1.08
C PRO A 53 -0.76 9.15 -1.51
N ARG A 54 -0.37 8.58 -2.64
CA ARG A 54 0.90 8.87 -3.28
C ARG A 54 0.71 9.98 -4.31
N HIS A 55 1.82 10.44 -4.86
CA HIS A 55 1.82 11.45 -5.90
C HIS A 55 1.00 10.99 -7.11
N LYS A 56 0.29 11.91 -7.77
CA LYS A 56 -0.55 11.61 -8.94
C LYS A 56 0.17 10.90 -10.07
N LEU A 57 1.49 11.09 -10.20
CA LEU A 57 2.29 10.46 -11.24
C LEU A 57 2.48 8.96 -11.02
N SER A 58 2.43 8.50 -9.78
CA SER A 58 2.56 7.07 -9.45
C SER A 58 1.25 6.40 -9.11
N GLY A 59 0.30 7.15 -8.57
CA GLY A 59 -0.91 6.58 -7.99
C GLY A 59 -0.59 5.72 -6.77
N GLY A 60 -1.59 5.04 -6.24
CA GLY A 60 -1.41 4.11 -5.13
C GLY A 60 -1.36 4.78 -3.77
N PHE A 61 -0.76 4.09 -2.80
CA PHE A 61 -0.78 4.54 -1.40
C PHE A 61 0.39 3.99 -0.61
N GLU A 62 0.67 4.65 0.52
CA GLU A 62 1.48 4.11 1.60
C GLU A 62 0.55 3.49 2.63
N LEU A 63 0.89 2.32 3.12
CA LEU A 63 0.09 1.60 4.11
C LEU A 63 0.71 1.78 5.49
N ILE A 64 0.18 2.72 6.28
CA ILE A 64 0.77 3.12 7.55
C ILE A 64 -0.08 2.64 8.72
N LEU A 65 0.56 2.02 9.72
CA LEU A 65 -0.11 1.67 10.98
C LEU A 65 -0.61 2.94 11.67
N VAL A 66 -1.88 2.99 12.03
CA VAL A 66 -2.49 4.16 12.65
C VAL A 66 -1.75 4.56 13.94
N GLY A 67 -1.32 3.57 14.72
CA GLY A 67 -0.55 3.84 15.95
C GLY A 67 0.77 4.57 15.72
N LEU A 68 1.42 4.36 14.57
CA LEU A 68 2.65 5.08 14.21
C LEU A 68 2.36 6.54 13.86
N LEU A 69 1.22 6.80 13.23
CA LEU A 69 0.84 8.16 12.86
C LEU A 69 0.65 9.05 14.08
N THR A 70 0.02 8.52 15.14
CA THR A 70 -0.19 9.27 16.38
C THR A 70 1.12 9.50 17.13
N GLY A 71 2.00 8.49 17.18
CA GLY A 71 3.24 8.55 17.95
C GLY A 71 4.38 9.26 17.25
N LEU A 72 4.67 8.87 16.00
CA LEU A 72 5.87 9.32 15.29
C LEU A 72 5.66 10.56 14.43
N LEU A 73 4.49 10.70 13.83
CA LEU A 73 4.25 11.75 12.84
C LEU A 73 3.41 12.91 13.35
N GLY A 74 2.93 12.84 14.59
CA GLY A 74 2.16 13.92 15.19
C GLY A 74 0.89 14.28 14.42
N MET A 75 0.23 13.29 13.84
CA MET A 75 -0.94 13.49 12.97
C MET A 75 -2.27 13.31 13.70
N ASP A 76 -2.30 13.47 15.01
CA ASP A 76 -3.51 13.29 15.82
C ASP A 76 -4.71 14.07 15.30
N ASP A 77 -4.51 15.35 14.95
CA ASP A 77 -5.58 16.22 14.46
C ASP A 77 -6.17 15.71 13.14
N ARG A 78 -5.32 15.18 12.26
CA ARG A 78 -5.78 14.62 10.99
C ARG A 78 -6.53 13.31 11.20
N LEU A 79 -6.05 12.47 12.14
CA LEU A 79 -6.71 11.20 12.46
C LEU A 79 -8.08 11.42 13.10
N ALA A 80 -8.23 12.46 13.92
CA ALA A 80 -9.50 12.81 14.53
C ALA A 80 -10.57 13.16 13.48
N GLY A 81 -10.14 13.58 12.29
CA GLY A 81 -11.03 13.89 11.19
C GLY A 81 -11.42 12.71 10.31
N LEU A 82 -10.83 11.51 10.53
CA LEU A 82 -11.14 10.35 9.71
C LEU A 82 -12.56 9.83 9.97
N PRO A 83 -13.24 9.29 8.93
CA PRO A 83 -14.55 8.65 9.12
C PRO A 83 -14.46 7.51 10.12
N THR A 84 -15.52 7.31 10.89
CA THR A 84 -15.63 6.16 11.79
C THR A 84 -15.88 4.87 11.01
N THR A 85 -16.37 4.96 9.79
CA THR A 85 -16.65 3.82 8.93
C THR A 85 -15.40 3.37 8.19
N GLU A 86 -15.06 2.10 8.36
CA GLU A 86 -13.94 1.48 7.67
C GLU A 86 -14.08 1.60 6.15
N GLY A 87 -13.00 1.97 5.47
CA GLY A 87 -12.96 2.04 4.01
C GLY A 87 -13.61 3.28 3.38
N LYS A 88 -14.20 4.14 4.18
CA LYS A 88 -14.81 5.37 3.69
C LYS A 88 -13.75 6.46 3.54
N VAL A 89 -13.76 7.14 2.39
CA VAL A 89 -12.81 8.21 2.12
C VAL A 89 -13.23 9.50 2.81
N ARG A 90 -12.23 10.18 3.37
CA ARG A 90 -12.34 11.58 3.73
C ARG A 90 -11.28 12.35 2.94
N GLU A 91 -11.70 13.42 2.32
CA GLU A 91 -10.78 14.32 1.63
C GLU A 91 -10.18 15.30 2.63
N ILE A 92 -8.84 15.34 2.69
CA ILE A 92 -8.09 16.26 3.54
C ILE A 92 -7.09 16.97 2.65
N GLU A 93 -7.19 18.30 2.57
CA GLU A 93 -6.34 19.12 1.71
C GLU A 93 -6.34 18.64 0.25
N GLY A 94 -7.50 18.23 -0.24
CA GLY A 94 -7.66 17.74 -1.61
C GLY A 94 -7.17 16.34 -1.87
N LYS A 95 -6.79 15.59 -0.83
CA LYS A 95 -6.26 14.23 -0.96
C LYS A 95 -7.15 13.23 -0.24
N PRO A 96 -7.31 12.01 -0.81
CA PRO A 96 -8.14 10.98 -0.17
C PRO A 96 -7.39 10.30 0.97
N PHE A 97 -8.07 10.11 2.09
CA PHE A 97 -7.59 9.34 3.23
C PHE A 97 -8.68 8.39 3.67
N CYS A 98 -8.30 7.16 3.99
CA CYS A 98 -9.20 6.20 4.60
C CYS A 98 -8.42 5.24 5.47
N TRP A 99 -9.11 4.54 6.36
CA TRP A 99 -8.51 3.49 7.15
C TRP A 99 -9.24 2.17 6.91
N VAL A 100 -8.49 1.08 7.03
CA VAL A 100 -9.03 -0.28 6.93
C VAL A 100 -8.32 -1.15 7.96
N ARG A 101 -8.90 -2.33 8.25
CA ARG A 101 -8.24 -3.33 9.11
C ARG A 101 -7.53 -4.37 8.26
N ILE A 102 -6.42 -4.84 8.81
CA ILE A 102 -5.72 -6.00 8.25
C ILE A 102 -6.55 -7.24 8.56
N ARG A 103 -6.79 -8.07 7.55
CA ARG A 103 -7.46 -9.37 7.69
C ARG A 103 -6.76 -10.39 6.81
N ASP A 104 -6.32 -11.49 7.41
CA ASP A 104 -5.66 -12.58 6.68
C ASP A 104 -4.52 -12.11 5.76
N GLY A 105 -3.65 -11.24 6.29
CA GLY A 105 -2.47 -10.78 5.57
C GLY A 105 -2.76 -9.80 4.44
N GLY A 106 -3.92 -9.17 4.44
CA GLY A 106 -4.28 -8.21 3.40
C GLY A 106 -5.33 -7.22 3.86
N ILE A 107 -5.80 -6.43 2.92
CA ILE A 107 -6.86 -5.45 3.15
C ILE A 107 -7.96 -5.62 2.10
N THR A 108 -9.17 -5.20 2.44
CA THR A 108 -10.27 -5.10 1.49
C THR A 108 -10.76 -3.67 1.50
N VAL A 109 -10.68 -3.02 0.35
CA VAL A 109 -11.03 -1.60 0.21
C VAL A 109 -12.19 -1.49 -0.78
N PRO A 110 -13.26 -0.76 -0.47
CA PRO A 110 -14.35 -0.59 -1.42
C PRO A 110 -13.83 -0.11 -2.78
N VAL A 111 -14.37 -0.67 -3.85
CA VAL A 111 -13.92 -0.38 -5.22
C VAL A 111 -13.99 1.12 -5.54
N GLU A 112 -15.04 1.79 -5.11
CA GLU A 112 -15.19 3.23 -5.26
C GLU A 112 -14.13 4.04 -4.49
N THR A 113 -13.68 3.51 -3.35
CA THR A 113 -12.59 4.13 -2.59
C THR A 113 -11.26 3.94 -3.29
N LEU A 114 -11.00 2.74 -3.83
CA LEU A 114 -9.78 2.46 -4.58
C LEU A 114 -9.62 3.40 -5.78
N ALA A 115 -10.72 3.75 -6.44
CA ALA A 115 -10.69 4.65 -7.58
C ALA A 115 -10.10 6.02 -7.22
N GLU A 116 -10.27 6.47 -5.98
CA GLU A 116 -9.68 7.72 -5.50
C GLU A 116 -8.15 7.66 -5.45
N TYR A 117 -7.58 6.46 -5.37
CA TYR A 117 -6.13 6.22 -5.39
C TYR A 117 -5.64 5.80 -6.77
N LEU A 118 -6.49 5.92 -7.81
CA LEU A 118 -6.22 5.51 -9.19
C LEU A 118 -6.05 4.00 -9.33
N ILE A 119 -6.73 3.24 -8.48
CA ILE A 119 -6.67 1.77 -8.45
C ILE A 119 -8.00 1.18 -8.86
N HIS A 120 -7.95 0.14 -9.70
CA HIS A 120 -9.14 -0.58 -10.17
C HIS A 120 -8.96 -2.09 -10.00
N PRO A 121 -10.07 -2.85 -9.85
CA PRO A 121 -9.98 -4.31 -9.81
C PRO A 121 -9.20 -4.85 -11.01
N GLY A 122 -8.36 -5.84 -10.77
CA GLY A 122 -7.50 -6.42 -11.80
C GLY A 122 -6.14 -5.75 -11.93
N ASP A 123 -5.96 -4.56 -11.37
CA ASP A 123 -4.66 -3.87 -11.42
C ASP A 123 -3.59 -4.66 -10.68
N LEU A 124 -2.36 -4.56 -11.18
CA LEU A 124 -1.19 -5.09 -10.51
C LEU A 124 -0.46 -3.91 -9.86
N LEU A 125 -0.43 -3.92 -8.53
CA LEU A 125 0.27 -2.89 -7.77
C LEU A 125 1.68 -3.36 -7.46
N LEU A 126 2.68 -2.54 -7.75
CA LEU A 126 4.04 -2.86 -7.37
C LEU A 126 4.22 -2.56 -5.88
N SER A 127 4.47 -3.61 -5.10
CA SER A 127 4.70 -3.48 -3.66
C SER A 127 6.18 -3.29 -3.41
N VAL A 128 6.55 -2.15 -2.84
CA VAL A 128 7.94 -1.79 -2.58
C VAL A 128 8.15 -1.48 -1.11
N ARG A 129 9.41 -1.53 -0.67
CA ARG A 129 9.78 -1.26 0.72
C ARG A 129 9.39 0.16 1.15
N GLY A 130 9.52 1.15 0.31
CA GLY A 130 9.20 2.53 0.68
C GLY A 130 10.20 3.10 1.68
N ASN A 131 9.76 3.28 2.93
CA ASN A 131 10.58 3.87 3.99
C ASN A 131 10.53 3.05 5.29
N TYR A 132 10.99 3.63 6.42
CA TYR A 132 11.02 2.95 7.71
C TYR A 132 9.64 2.62 8.31
N VAL A 133 8.61 3.34 7.89
CA VAL A 133 7.30 3.25 8.56
C VAL A 133 6.25 2.54 7.74
N ALA A 134 6.44 2.41 6.42
CA ALA A 134 5.36 1.88 5.59
C ALA A 134 5.84 1.25 4.28
N PRO A 135 5.21 0.13 3.87
CA PRO A 135 5.34 -0.34 2.50
C PRO A 135 4.51 0.57 1.59
N VAL A 136 4.89 0.60 0.32
CA VAL A 136 4.25 1.44 -0.68
C VAL A 136 3.72 0.57 -1.81
N PHE A 137 2.53 0.90 -2.31
CA PHE A 137 1.88 0.22 -3.42
C PHE A 137 1.74 1.21 -4.57
N LEU A 138 2.43 0.94 -5.68
CA LEU A 138 2.50 1.85 -6.83
C LEU A 138 1.68 1.32 -8.00
N VAL A 139 0.97 2.23 -8.67
CA VAL A 139 0.14 1.88 -9.83
C VAL A 139 0.94 2.01 -11.12
N LYS A 140 1.72 3.06 -11.27
CA LYS A 140 2.41 3.40 -12.51
C LYS A 140 3.70 4.20 -12.23
N GLY A 141 4.43 4.50 -13.27
CA GLY A 141 5.65 5.29 -13.20
C GLY A 141 6.88 4.52 -13.64
N PRO A 142 8.07 5.16 -13.62
CA PRO A 142 9.31 4.55 -14.14
C PRO A 142 9.69 3.24 -13.44
N ILE A 143 9.54 3.18 -12.12
CA ILE A 143 9.89 1.97 -11.35
C ILE A 143 8.93 0.83 -11.68
N VAL A 144 7.63 1.11 -11.80
CA VAL A 144 6.63 0.10 -12.19
C VAL A 144 6.95 -0.45 -13.59
N LYS A 145 7.29 0.43 -14.52
CA LYS A 145 7.68 0.04 -15.88
C LYS A 145 8.90 -0.87 -15.88
N GLU A 146 9.93 -0.48 -15.15
CA GLU A 146 11.18 -1.25 -15.05
C GLU A 146 10.93 -2.61 -14.36
N ALA A 147 10.04 -2.65 -13.37
CA ALA A 147 9.70 -3.87 -12.66
C ALA A 147 9.14 -4.95 -13.58
N LYS A 148 8.48 -4.57 -14.66
CA LYS A 148 7.91 -5.52 -15.62
C LYS A 148 8.99 -6.32 -16.37
N ALA A 149 10.22 -5.83 -16.40
CA ALA A 149 11.35 -6.54 -16.98
C ALA A 149 12.00 -7.54 -16.00
N HIS A 150 11.57 -7.53 -14.76
CA HIS A 150 12.08 -8.43 -13.72
C HIS A 150 11.07 -9.53 -13.43
N GLU A 151 11.57 -10.67 -12.97
CA GLU A 151 10.73 -11.76 -12.53
C GLU A 151 10.35 -11.53 -11.06
N LEU A 152 9.09 -11.18 -10.82
CA LEU A 152 8.57 -10.89 -9.50
C LEU A 152 7.34 -11.76 -9.21
N PRO A 153 7.16 -12.21 -7.95
CA PRO A 153 5.96 -12.96 -7.61
C PRO A 153 4.71 -12.09 -7.66
N VAL A 154 3.57 -12.73 -7.86
CA VAL A 154 2.26 -12.08 -7.82
C VAL A 154 1.51 -12.62 -6.60
N TYR A 155 1.04 -11.70 -5.77
CA TYR A 155 0.24 -12.01 -4.59
C TYR A 155 -1.24 -11.68 -4.86
N GLU A 156 -2.10 -12.66 -4.63
CA GLU A 156 -3.55 -12.50 -4.80
C GLU A 156 -4.37 -13.42 -3.89
#